data_c6db28d011af570959e6db77b4591636
#
_entry.id   c6db28d011af570959e6db77b4591636
#
_cell.length_a   1.000
_cell.length_b   1.000
_cell.length_c   1.000
_cell.angle_alpha   90.00
_cell.angle_beta   90.00
_cell.angle_gamma   90.00
#
_symmetry.space_group_name_H-M   'P 1'
#
loop_
_entity.id
_entity.type
_entity.pdbx_description
1 polymer ?
#
loop_
_entity_poly.entity_id
_entity_poly.type
_entity_poly.pdbx_seq_one_letter_code
_entity_poly.pdbx_strand_id
1 'polypeptide(L)'
;RGYQAVEVVAPSGYVLADKPFLFDVLPENAAQEDGLTVITLTAPNSPTQISVAKVDYQGNFVPGATLQLLDKDGNVAAQWVTENTPHTLYGLPIGAEYTLHEAAAPEGWLLADDVTFIVQDTAEVQSITMTDLPTELHLSKVDYQGNFVIGATLQLLDKDGHVVDEWVSGDTPHVIYHLPIGATYTLHETAAPEGWFVAEDMSVTVGSVVSDSAFSMEDEEIPILHTTATVNGEHIAKAAGTQTISDVVSYKHLIPGKEYTVTGKLMD
;
A
#
# COMPACT_ATOMS: atom_id res chain seq x y z
N ARG A 1 7.78 24.06 -61.87
CA ARG A 1 7.43 22.67 -61.52
C ARG A 1 8.48 22.09 -60.59
N GLY A 2 8.06 21.28 -59.65
CA GLY A 2 8.96 20.59 -58.72
C GLY A 2 9.51 21.46 -57.60
N TYR A 3 8.68 22.30 -56.99
CA TYR A 3 9.01 23.05 -55.79
C TYR A 3 8.84 22.18 -54.54
N GLN A 4 9.58 22.53 -53.51
CA GLN A 4 9.41 21.94 -52.17
C GLN A 4 9.36 23.02 -51.10
N ALA A 5 8.50 22.85 -50.13
CA ALA A 5 8.49 23.57 -48.86
C ALA A 5 9.02 22.65 -47.76
N VAL A 6 9.90 23.18 -46.94
CA VAL A 6 10.46 22.46 -45.77
C VAL A 6 10.09 23.23 -44.54
N GLU A 7 9.50 22.55 -43.58
CA GLU A 7 9.29 23.12 -42.26
C GLU A 7 10.64 23.16 -41.52
N VAL A 8 11.06 24.31 -41.05
CA VAL A 8 12.34 24.50 -40.35
C VAL A 8 12.14 24.67 -38.84
N VAL A 9 10.93 24.99 -38.41
CA VAL A 9 10.52 25.12 -37.01
C VAL A 9 9.07 24.73 -36.91
N ALA A 10 8.76 23.72 -36.06
CA ALA A 10 7.40 23.36 -35.75
C ALA A 10 6.80 24.30 -34.69
N PRO A 11 5.47 24.48 -34.64
CA PRO A 11 4.83 25.14 -33.52
C PRO A 11 5.11 24.41 -32.20
N SER A 12 5.08 25.15 -31.06
CA SER A 12 5.25 24.55 -29.75
C SER A 12 4.27 23.42 -29.50
N GLY A 13 4.75 22.27 -29.04
CA GLY A 13 3.93 21.09 -28.79
C GLY A 13 3.68 20.21 -30.03
N TYR A 14 4.29 20.55 -31.16
CA TYR A 14 4.19 19.78 -32.43
C TYR A 14 5.57 19.29 -32.85
N VAL A 15 5.59 18.12 -33.48
CA VAL A 15 6.78 17.52 -34.06
C VAL A 15 7.04 18.09 -35.44
N LEU A 16 8.32 18.38 -35.73
CA LEU A 16 8.73 18.86 -37.00
C LEU A 16 8.42 17.84 -38.12
N ALA A 17 7.87 18.31 -39.24
CA ALA A 17 7.60 17.45 -40.37
C ALA A 17 8.91 16.85 -40.93
N ASP A 18 8.97 15.54 -41.06
CA ASP A 18 10.17 14.77 -41.46
C ASP A 18 10.43 14.83 -42.98
N LYS A 19 9.46 15.29 -43.78
CA LYS A 19 9.51 15.31 -45.23
C LYS A 19 9.09 16.66 -45.79
N PRO A 20 9.78 17.11 -46.88
CA PRO A 20 9.35 18.28 -47.61
C PRO A 20 7.96 18.10 -48.23
N PHE A 21 7.19 19.17 -48.26
CA PHE A 21 5.94 19.25 -49.00
C PHE A 21 6.25 19.61 -50.48
N LEU A 22 6.00 18.66 -51.37
CA LEU A 22 6.23 18.85 -52.80
C LEU A 22 4.99 19.49 -53.45
N PHE A 23 5.21 20.50 -54.29
CA PHE A 23 4.11 21.18 -55.00
C PHE A 23 4.54 21.74 -56.36
N ASP A 24 3.58 21.91 -57.22
CA ASP A 24 3.73 22.61 -58.51
C ASP A 24 2.91 23.90 -58.48
N VAL A 25 3.41 24.94 -59.15
CA VAL A 25 2.67 26.16 -59.41
C VAL A 25 1.98 26.00 -60.76
N LEU A 26 0.68 25.83 -60.73
CA LEU A 26 -0.19 25.64 -61.89
C LEU A 26 -1.30 26.71 -61.90
N PRO A 27 -1.82 27.11 -63.07
CA PRO A 27 -2.90 28.10 -63.12
C PRO A 27 -4.15 27.73 -62.33
N GLU A 28 -4.42 26.41 -62.24
CA GLU A 28 -5.58 25.86 -61.50
C GLU A 28 -5.44 25.84 -59.98
N ASN A 29 -4.23 25.92 -59.44
CA ASN A 29 -3.99 25.95 -58.00
C ASN A 29 -3.43 27.28 -57.48
N ALA A 30 -3.45 28.30 -58.32
CA ALA A 30 -2.93 29.63 -58.00
C ALA A 30 -4.05 30.67 -58.02
N ALA A 31 -4.20 31.41 -56.95
CA ALA A 31 -5.09 32.60 -56.88
C ALA A 31 -4.30 33.90 -57.23
N GLN A 32 -4.99 34.94 -57.61
CA GLN A 32 -4.40 36.27 -57.72
C GLN A 32 -4.94 37.15 -56.61
N GLU A 33 -4.05 37.61 -55.75
CA GLU A 33 -4.38 38.48 -54.63
C GLU A 33 -3.40 39.68 -54.64
N ASP A 34 -3.93 40.92 -54.74
CA ASP A 34 -3.14 42.15 -54.75
C ASP A 34 -1.98 42.17 -55.79
N GLY A 35 -2.21 41.55 -56.96
CA GLY A 35 -1.21 41.45 -58.01
C GLY A 35 -0.14 40.40 -57.84
N LEU A 36 -0.27 39.56 -56.78
CA LEU A 36 0.62 38.44 -56.51
C LEU A 36 -0.07 37.12 -56.88
N THR A 37 0.71 36.15 -57.31
CA THR A 37 0.25 34.74 -57.43
C THR A 37 0.42 34.02 -56.10
N VAL A 38 -0.70 33.64 -55.51
CA VAL A 38 -0.75 32.99 -54.20
C VAL A 38 -1.09 31.53 -54.36
N ILE A 39 -0.35 30.66 -53.68
CA ILE A 39 -0.66 29.23 -53.53
C ILE A 39 -0.76 28.95 -52.04
N THR A 40 -1.87 28.33 -51.62
CA THR A 40 -2.06 27.84 -50.27
C THR A 40 -1.59 26.39 -50.15
N LEU A 41 -0.66 26.12 -49.27
CA LEU A 41 -0.21 24.80 -48.94
C LEU A 41 -0.66 24.46 -47.48
N THR A 42 -1.23 23.28 -47.29
CA THR A 42 -1.56 22.78 -45.96
C THR A 42 -0.52 21.76 -45.55
N ALA A 43 0.20 22.04 -44.46
CA ALA A 43 1.18 21.17 -43.85
C ALA A 43 0.63 20.63 -42.52
N PRO A 44 0.28 19.35 -42.43
CA PRO A 44 -0.16 18.76 -41.16
C PRO A 44 1.03 18.50 -40.24
N ASN A 45 0.93 18.94 -38.99
CA ASN A 45 1.87 18.60 -37.93
C ASN A 45 1.23 17.64 -36.95
N SER A 46 2.03 16.71 -36.39
CA SER A 46 1.59 15.82 -35.37
C SER A 46 1.90 16.42 -33.97
N PRO A 47 0.93 16.50 -33.05
CA PRO A 47 1.22 16.92 -31.67
C PRO A 47 2.06 15.87 -30.98
N THR A 48 2.85 16.29 -30.00
CA THR A 48 3.43 15.35 -29.01
C THR A 48 2.31 14.64 -28.28
N GLN A 49 2.52 13.37 -27.91
CA GLN A 49 1.54 12.55 -27.21
C GLN A 49 2.19 11.85 -26.03
N ILE A 50 1.66 12.08 -24.83
CA ILE A 50 2.10 11.44 -23.60
C ILE A 50 0.94 10.61 -23.06
N SER A 51 1.14 9.29 -22.94
CA SER A 51 0.18 8.37 -22.33
C SER A 51 0.61 8.09 -20.89
N VAL A 52 -0.22 8.49 -19.93
CA VAL A 52 0.04 8.31 -18.49
C VAL A 52 -0.83 7.18 -17.95
N ALA A 53 -0.20 6.15 -17.40
CA ALA A 53 -0.86 5.04 -16.72
C ALA A 53 -0.57 5.09 -15.22
N LYS A 54 -1.62 4.98 -14.39
CA LYS A 54 -1.53 4.74 -12.95
C LYS A 54 -1.85 3.27 -12.71
N VAL A 55 -0.90 2.53 -12.14
CA VAL A 55 -1.01 1.07 -11.98
C VAL A 55 -0.54 0.62 -10.60
N ASP A 56 -0.96 -0.59 -10.20
CA ASP A 56 -0.39 -1.30 -9.06
C ASP A 56 0.92 -2.03 -9.45
N TYR A 57 1.53 -2.72 -8.48
CA TYR A 57 2.75 -3.50 -8.69
C TYR A 57 2.55 -4.73 -9.61
N GLN A 58 1.31 -5.12 -9.91
CA GLN A 58 0.95 -6.20 -10.84
C GLN A 58 0.66 -5.67 -12.25
N GLY A 59 0.60 -4.34 -12.42
CA GLY A 59 0.29 -3.68 -13.69
C GLY A 59 -1.21 -3.45 -13.93
N ASN A 60 -2.08 -3.69 -12.95
CA ASN A 60 -3.51 -3.37 -13.06
C ASN A 60 -3.71 -1.86 -12.83
N PHE A 61 -4.69 -1.28 -13.54
CA PHE A 61 -5.00 0.15 -13.37
C PHE A 61 -5.54 0.44 -11.96
N VAL A 62 -5.10 1.58 -11.41
CA VAL A 62 -5.57 2.14 -10.13
C VAL A 62 -6.43 3.37 -10.43
N PRO A 63 -7.77 3.24 -10.50
CA PRO A 63 -8.67 4.37 -10.70
C PRO A 63 -8.88 5.17 -9.41
N GLY A 64 -9.23 6.46 -9.56
CA GLY A 64 -9.61 7.33 -8.45
C GLY A 64 -8.48 8.16 -7.85
N ALA A 65 -7.23 7.97 -8.27
CA ALA A 65 -6.12 8.84 -7.91
C ALA A 65 -6.27 10.22 -8.56
N THR A 66 -5.94 11.29 -7.85
CA THR A 66 -5.82 12.63 -8.45
C THR A 66 -4.38 12.89 -8.82
N LEU A 67 -4.11 12.96 -10.12
CA LEU A 67 -2.79 13.26 -10.66
C LEU A 67 -2.70 14.70 -11.16
N GLN A 68 -1.54 15.31 -10.94
CA GLN A 68 -1.15 16.63 -11.45
C GLN A 68 0.09 16.50 -12.33
N LEU A 69 0.09 17.19 -13.44
CA LEU A 69 1.28 17.43 -14.22
C LEU A 69 1.85 18.80 -13.83
N LEU A 70 3.01 18.81 -13.23
CA LEU A 70 3.69 20.03 -12.81
C LEU A 70 4.76 20.42 -13.81
N ASP A 71 4.83 21.71 -14.16
CA ASP A 71 5.94 22.26 -14.94
C ASP A 71 7.23 22.37 -14.09
N LYS A 72 8.34 22.75 -14.70
CA LYS A 72 9.64 22.92 -14.04
C LYS A 72 9.64 23.95 -12.90
N ASP A 73 8.65 24.83 -12.84
CA ASP A 73 8.50 25.87 -11.82
C ASP A 73 7.50 25.45 -10.72
N GLY A 74 6.95 24.21 -10.83
CA GLY A 74 6.00 23.63 -9.89
C GLY A 74 4.56 24.06 -10.10
N ASN A 75 4.23 24.74 -11.23
CA ASN A 75 2.86 25.10 -11.52
C ASN A 75 2.11 23.93 -12.15
N VAL A 76 0.82 23.80 -11.80
CA VAL A 76 -0.04 22.76 -12.37
C VAL A 76 -0.38 23.07 -13.82
N ALA A 77 0.17 22.30 -14.75
CA ALA A 77 -0.11 22.37 -16.19
C ALA A 77 -1.38 21.59 -16.57
N ALA A 78 -1.65 20.47 -15.89
CA ALA A 78 -2.86 19.67 -16.06
C ALA A 78 -3.19 18.92 -14.75
N GLN A 79 -4.47 18.57 -14.58
CA GLN A 79 -4.94 17.73 -13.47
C GLN A 79 -6.10 16.86 -13.94
N TRP A 80 -6.13 15.60 -13.49
CA TRP A 80 -7.22 14.66 -13.78
C TRP A 80 -7.35 13.61 -12.67
N VAL A 81 -8.45 12.87 -12.70
CA VAL A 81 -8.65 11.66 -11.89
C VAL A 81 -8.37 10.44 -12.76
N THR A 82 -7.65 9.46 -12.23
CA THR A 82 -7.29 8.24 -12.96
C THR A 82 -8.49 7.33 -13.16
N GLU A 83 -8.47 6.61 -14.29
CA GLU A 83 -9.49 5.66 -14.71
C GLU A 83 -8.85 4.28 -14.99
N ASN A 84 -9.67 3.33 -15.49
CA ASN A 84 -9.18 2.00 -15.91
C ASN A 84 -8.49 2.00 -17.29
N THR A 85 -8.05 3.17 -17.74
CA THR A 85 -7.34 3.38 -19.01
C THR A 85 -6.31 4.49 -18.82
N PRO A 86 -5.22 4.50 -19.64
CA PRO A 86 -4.27 5.59 -19.60
C PRO A 86 -4.90 6.93 -19.96
N HIS A 87 -4.46 8.00 -19.31
CA HIS A 87 -4.80 9.37 -19.68
C HIS A 87 -3.80 9.88 -20.73
N THR A 88 -4.29 10.51 -21.83
CA THR A 88 -3.41 11.03 -22.88
C THR A 88 -3.37 12.54 -22.86
N LEU A 89 -2.15 13.09 -22.80
CA LEU A 89 -1.85 14.50 -22.91
C LEU A 89 -1.31 14.80 -24.31
N TYR A 90 -1.72 15.92 -24.90
CA TYR A 90 -1.31 16.34 -26.23
C TYR A 90 -0.66 17.72 -26.20
N GLY A 91 0.24 17.96 -27.14
CA GLY A 91 0.76 19.29 -27.39
C GLY A 91 1.69 19.86 -26.33
N LEU A 92 2.32 19.01 -25.52
CA LEU A 92 3.34 19.46 -24.57
C LEU A 92 4.63 19.86 -25.32
N PRO A 93 5.28 21.01 -24.98
CA PRO A 93 6.47 21.49 -25.64
C PRO A 93 7.63 20.48 -25.62
N ILE A 94 8.25 20.23 -26.78
CA ILE A 94 9.41 19.35 -26.91
C ILE A 94 10.58 19.91 -26.07
N GLY A 95 11.27 18.99 -25.34
CA GLY A 95 12.37 19.33 -24.45
C GLY A 95 11.95 19.91 -23.10
N ALA A 96 10.63 20.19 -22.90
CA ALA A 96 10.15 20.60 -21.58
C ALA A 96 10.18 19.44 -20.59
N GLU A 97 10.58 19.74 -19.36
CA GLU A 97 10.56 18.82 -18.23
C GLU A 97 9.24 19.00 -17.45
N TYR A 98 8.64 17.88 -17.10
CA TYR A 98 7.44 17.81 -16.26
C TYR A 98 7.63 16.77 -15.15
N THR A 99 6.94 17.03 -14.04
CA THR A 99 6.80 16.09 -12.93
C THR A 99 5.33 15.63 -12.84
N LEU A 100 5.11 14.34 -12.94
CA LEU A 100 3.84 13.72 -12.61
C LEU A 100 3.79 13.54 -11.09
N HIS A 101 2.84 14.20 -10.43
CA HIS A 101 2.64 14.23 -8.99
C HIS A 101 1.28 13.64 -8.63
N GLU A 102 1.22 12.80 -7.62
CA GLU A 102 -0.04 12.32 -7.07
C GLU A 102 -0.48 13.23 -5.92
N ALA A 103 -1.49 14.04 -6.17
CA ALA A 103 -2.04 14.97 -5.17
C ALA A 103 -2.93 14.26 -4.14
N ALA A 104 -3.56 13.15 -4.54
CA ALA A 104 -4.35 12.30 -3.65
C ALA A 104 -4.41 10.86 -4.19
N ALA A 105 -4.05 9.90 -3.36
CA ALA A 105 -4.25 8.48 -3.62
C ALA A 105 -5.70 8.07 -3.36
N PRO A 106 -6.21 7.01 -4.01
CA PRO A 106 -7.49 6.42 -3.67
C PRO A 106 -7.45 5.80 -2.27
N GLU A 107 -8.62 5.57 -1.69
CA GLU A 107 -8.74 4.89 -0.40
C GLU A 107 -8.10 3.50 -0.44
N GLY A 108 -7.29 3.18 0.57
CA GLY A 108 -6.57 1.91 0.65
C GLY A 108 -5.25 1.85 -0.14
N TRP A 109 -4.79 2.99 -0.66
CA TRP A 109 -3.52 3.12 -1.37
C TRP A 109 -2.60 4.15 -0.71
N LEU A 110 -1.29 3.96 -0.85
CA LEU A 110 -0.27 4.91 -0.43
C LEU A 110 -0.05 5.94 -1.55
N LEU A 111 0.33 7.18 -1.19
CA LEU A 111 0.79 8.15 -2.18
C LEU A 111 2.04 7.63 -2.89
N ALA A 112 2.05 7.68 -4.22
CA ALA A 112 3.20 7.31 -5.01
C ALA A 112 4.27 8.41 -5.03
N ASP A 113 5.52 8.01 -5.26
CA ASP A 113 6.61 8.93 -5.54
C ASP A 113 6.39 9.65 -6.88
N ASP A 114 6.87 10.88 -6.96
CA ASP A 114 6.83 11.70 -8.17
C ASP A 114 7.64 11.07 -9.32
N VAL A 115 7.12 11.21 -10.55
CA VAL A 115 7.78 10.74 -11.77
C VAL A 115 8.13 11.92 -12.67
N THR A 116 9.42 12.21 -12.84
CA THR A 116 9.87 13.29 -13.73
C THR A 116 10.24 12.74 -15.11
N PHE A 117 9.85 13.47 -16.18
CA PHE A 117 10.14 13.10 -17.56
C PHE A 117 10.37 14.33 -18.43
N ILE A 118 11.04 14.14 -19.57
CA ILE A 118 11.24 15.17 -20.60
C ILE A 118 10.47 14.77 -21.86
N VAL A 119 9.74 15.74 -22.43
CA VAL A 119 8.98 15.54 -23.68
C VAL A 119 9.95 15.35 -24.84
N GLN A 120 9.88 14.20 -25.51
CA GLN A 120 10.73 13.84 -26.64
C GLN A 120 10.22 14.43 -27.96
N ASP A 121 11.12 14.66 -28.90
CA ASP A 121 10.82 15.05 -30.28
C ASP A 121 10.39 13.82 -31.10
N THR A 122 9.16 13.38 -30.90
CA THR A 122 8.59 12.24 -31.62
C THR A 122 7.07 12.35 -31.72
N ALA A 123 6.53 11.90 -32.86
CA ALA A 123 5.09 11.73 -33.08
C ALA A 123 4.54 10.43 -32.47
N GLU A 124 5.42 9.53 -32.02
CA GLU A 124 5.02 8.32 -31.33
C GLU A 124 4.56 8.63 -29.89
N VAL A 125 3.66 7.80 -29.38
CA VAL A 125 3.15 7.95 -28.01
C VAL A 125 4.26 7.62 -26.99
N GLN A 126 4.62 8.58 -26.14
CA GLN A 126 5.51 8.38 -25.02
C GLN A 126 4.70 7.85 -23.81
N SER A 127 5.09 6.72 -23.26
CA SER A 127 4.40 6.11 -22.13
C SER A 127 5.09 6.43 -20.81
N ILE A 128 4.33 7.00 -19.87
CA ILE A 128 4.76 7.26 -18.49
C ILE A 128 3.90 6.42 -17.57
N THR A 129 4.52 5.72 -16.64
CA THR A 129 3.83 4.88 -15.64
C THR A 129 4.15 5.36 -14.25
N MET A 130 3.12 5.53 -13.42
CA MET A 130 3.23 5.76 -11.97
C MET A 130 2.65 4.56 -11.25
N THR A 131 3.40 4.00 -10.30
CA THR A 131 3.02 2.78 -9.59
C THR A 131 2.59 3.10 -8.16
N ASP A 132 1.44 2.54 -7.76
CA ASP A 132 0.94 2.59 -6.39
C ASP A 132 1.22 1.31 -5.63
N LEU A 133 1.36 1.46 -4.33
CA LEU A 133 1.37 0.36 -3.38
C LEU A 133 0.12 0.43 -2.50
N PRO A 134 -0.51 -0.73 -2.19
CA PRO A 134 -1.62 -0.75 -1.25
C PRO A 134 -1.14 -0.40 0.16
N THR A 135 -2.04 0.06 1.01
CA THR A 135 -1.81 0.04 2.45
C THR A 135 -1.70 -1.40 2.94
N GLU A 136 -0.90 -1.62 3.97
CA GLU A 136 -0.70 -2.93 4.58
C GLU A 136 -0.89 -2.82 6.10
N LEU A 137 -1.68 -3.72 6.69
CA LEU A 137 -1.81 -3.90 8.13
C LEU A 137 -1.26 -5.27 8.50
N HIS A 138 -0.15 -5.30 9.25
CA HIS A 138 0.54 -6.52 9.66
C HIS A 138 0.17 -6.87 11.09
N LEU A 139 -0.41 -8.05 11.30
CA LEU A 139 -0.94 -8.50 12.59
C LEU A 139 -0.27 -9.82 12.99
N SER A 140 0.40 -9.82 14.14
CA SER A 140 1.07 -10.98 14.70
C SER A 140 0.40 -11.42 16.00
N LYS A 141 0.35 -12.73 16.24
CA LYS A 141 0.00 -13.32 17.52
C LYS A 141 1.26 -13.89 18.15
N VAL A 142 1.65 -13.41 19.33
CA VAL A 142 2.94 -13.74 19.96
C VAL A 142 2.80 -14.05 21.44
N ASP A 143 3.81 -14.75 22.00
CA ASP A 143 3.98 -14.89 23.46
C ASP A 143 4.75 -13.67 24.05
N TYR A 144 4.94 -13.65 25.36
CA TYR A 144 5.70 -12.60 26.05
C TYR A 144 7.18 -12.53 25.64
N GLN A 145 7.72 -13.53 24.94
CA GLN A 145 9.08 -13.56 24.39
C GLN A 145 9.15 -13.08 22.94
N GLY A 146 7.98 -12.87 22.32
CA GLY A 146 7.85 -12.48 20.92
C GLY A 146 7.86 -13.66 19.93
N ASN A 147 7.74 -14.91 20.39
CA ASN A 147 7.59 -16.07 19.52
C ASN A 147 6.14 -16.15 19.03
N PHE A 148 5.94 -16.58 17.79
CA PHE A 148 4.59 -16.74 17.25
C PHE A 148 3.76 -17.79 18.00
N VAL A 149 2.52 -17.44 18.35
CA VAL A 149 1.49 -18.33 18.86
C VAL A 149 0.61 -18.77 17.70
N ILE A 150 0.68 -20.06 17.38
CA ILE A 150 0.00 -20.65 16.22
C ILE A 150 -1.33 -21.26 16.64
N GLY A 151 -2.40 -21.05 15.85
CA GLY A 151 -3.69 -21.70 16.03
C GLY A 151 -4.73 -20.88 16.78
N ALA A 152 -4.45 -19.63 17.14
CA ALA A 152 -5.45 -18.68 17.62
C ALA A 152 -6.38 -18.24 16.48
N THR A 153 -7.68 -18.15 16.73
CA THR A 153 -8.64 -17.59 15.79
C THR A 153 -8.86 -16.12 16.09
N LEU A 154 -8.56 -15.26 15.12
CA LEU A 154 -8.55 -13.81 15.22
C LEU A 154 -9.54 -13.19 14.23
N GLN A 155 -10.13 -12.07 14.63
CA GLN A 155 -10.97 -11.23 13.79
C GLN A 155 -10.48 -9.79 13.83
N LEU A 156 -10.52 -9.11 12.67
CA LEU A 156 -10.42 -7.66 12.59
C LEU A 156 -11.83 -7.09 12.50
N LEU A 157 -12.20 -6.25 13.46
CA LEU A 157 -13.52 -5.63 13.55
C LEU A 157 -13.44 -4.15 13.21
N ASP A 158 -14.41 -3.65 12.42
CA ASP A 158 -14.56 -2.22 12.18
C ASP A 158 -15.12 -1.47 13.42
N LYS A 159 -15.27 -0.16 13.31
CA LYS A 159 -15.82 0.69 14.38
C LYS A 159 -17.27 0.35 14.79
N ASP A 160 -18.01 -0.36 13.97
CA ASP A 160 -19.40 -0.78 14.20
C ASP A 160 -19.48 -2.23 14.68
N GLY A 161 -18.33 -2.90 14.84
CA GLY A 161 -18.20 -4.28 15.29
C GLY A 161 -18.43 -5.33 14.20
N HIS A 162 -18.46 -4.94 12.92
CA HIS A 162 -18.54 -5.89 11.82
C HIS A 162 -17.17 -6.50 11.53
N VAL A 163 -17.18 -7.79 11.22
CA VAL A 163 -15.96 -8.52 10.84
C VAL A 163 -15.48 -8.06 9.46
N VAL A 164 -14.29 -7.49 9.42
CA VAL A 164 -13.59 -7.09 8.18
C VAL A 164 -12.79 -8.27 7.64
N ASP A 165 -12.12 -9.01 8.53
CA ASP A 165 -11.35 -10.22 8.19
C ASP A 165 -11.32 -11.20 9.36
N GLU A 166 -11.15 -12.51 9.06
CA GLU A 166 -11.02 -13.59 10.05
C GLU A 166 -9.97 -14.60 9.59
N TRP A 167 -9.04 -14.97 10.49
CA TRP A 167 -7.98 -15.92 10.17
C TRP A 167 -7.55 -16.73 11.39
N VAL A 168 -6.73 -17.75 11.14
CA VAL A 168 -6.02 -18.49 12.20
C VAL A 168 -4.55 -18.06 12.20
N SER A 169 -4.00 -17.74 13.36
CA SER A 169 -2.60 -17.31 13.51
C SER A 169 -1.62 -18.39 13.07
N GLY A 170 -0.56 -17.95 12.38
CA GLY A 170 0.54 -18.78 11.88
C GLY A 170 1.89 -18.37 12.46
N ASP A 171 2.95 -18.79 11.78
CA ASP A 171 4.35 -18.49 12.09
C ASP A 171 4.88 -17.24 11.38
N THR A 172 3.99 -16.50 10.73
CA THR A 172 4.25 -15.21 10.08
C THR A 172 3.10 -14.24 10.37
N PRO A 173 3.34 -12.91 10.26
CA PRO A 173 2.27 -11.94 10.38
C PRO A 173 1.17 -12.19 9.34
N HIS A 174 -0.09 -12.01 9.72
CA HIS A 174 -1.21 -11.91 8.80
C HIS A 174 -1.24 -10.50 8.23
N VAL A 175 -1.38 -10.34 6.90
CA VAL A 175 -1.34 -9.03 6.23
C VAL A 175 -2.67 -8.76 5.56
N ILE A 176 -3.27 -7.61 5.92
CA ILE A 176 -4.51 -7.13 5.32
C ILE A 176 -4.20 -5.90 4.49
N TYR A 177 -4.64 -5.90 3.24
CA TYR A 177 -4.39 -4.85 2.25
C TYR A 177 -5.58 -3.94 2.06
N HIS A 178 -5.34 -2.76 1.49
CA HIS A 178 -6.36 -1.80 1.04
C HIS A 178 -7.27 -1.25 2.14
N LEU A 179 -6.80 -1.19 3.38
CA LEU A 179 -7.53 -0.52 4.45
C LEU A 179 -7.26 1.00 4.43
N PRO A 180 -8.27 1.85 4.75
CA PRO A 180 -8.10 3.30 4.77
C PRO A 180 -7.03 3.76 5.75
N ILE A 181 -6.12 4.66 5.32
CA ILE A 181 -5.14 5.29 6.20
C ILE A 181 -5.85 6.07 7.33
N GLY A 182 -5.37 5.89 8.55
CA GLY A 182 -5.94 6.51 9.75
C GLY A 182 -7.20 5.82 10.28
N ALA A 183 -7.75 4.82 9.57
CA ALA A 183 -8.85 4.01 10.10
C ALA A 183 -8.37 3.16 11.28
N THR A 184 -9.22 3.06 12.31
CA THR A 184 -8.96 2.27 13.52
C THR A 184 -9.89 1.07 13.55
N TYR A 185 -9.32 -0.08 13.88
CA TYR A 185 -9.99 -1.37 13.99
C TYR A 185 -9.74 -1.99 15.36
N THR A 186 -10.55 -2.98 15.71
CA THR A 186 -10.34 -3.81 16.90
C THR A 186 -9.84 -5.18 16.44
N LEU A 187 -8.64 -5.57 16.91
CA LEU A 187 -8.15 -6.94 16.80
C LEU A 187 -8.74 -7.73 17.97
N HIS A 188 -9.55 -8.73 17.67
CA HIS A 188 -10.29 -9.57 18.61
C HIS A 188 -9.90 -11.03 18.46
N GLU A 189 -9.59 -11.68 19.55
CA GLU A 189 -9.36 -13.13 19.60
C GLU A 189 -10.63 -13.86 19.99
N THR A 190 -11.17 -14.66 19.08
CA THR A 190 -12.38 -15.45 19.34
C THR A 190 -12.07 -16.78 20.03
N ALA A 191 -10.87 -17.35 19.81
CA ALA A 191 -10.43 -18.60 20.42
C ALA A 191 -8.90 -18.67 20.48
N ALA A 192 -8.37 -18.91 21.67
CA ALA A 192 -6.95 -19.22 21.86
C ALA A 192 -6.65 -20.70 21.58
N PRO A 193 -5.40 -21.06 21.27
CA PRO A 193 -4.96 -22.44 21.17
C PRO A 193 -5.04 -23.15 22.53
N GLU A 194 -5.04 -24.50 22.52
CA GLU A 194 -5.01 -25.27 23.74
C GLU A 194 -3.78 -24.92 24.63
N GLY A 195 -4.03 -24.61 25.88
CA GLY A 195 -2.99 -24.22 26.85
C GLY A 195 -2.74 -22.71 26.95
N TRP A 196 -3.51 -21.88 26.25
CA TRP A 196 -3.40 -20.42 26.24
C TRP A 196 -4.68 -19.76 26.73
N PHE A 197 -4.56 -18.55 27.29
CA PHE A 197 -5.70 -17.70 27.60
C PHE A 197 -6.08 -16.89 26.34
N VAL A 198 -7.37 -16.60 26.19
CA VAL A 198 -7.83 -15.63 25.19
C VAL A 198 -7.33 -14.25 25.58
N ALA A 199 -6.70 -13.53 24.65
CA ALA A 199 -6.21 -12.19 24.88
C ALA A 199 -7.35 -11.15 24.92
N GLU A 200 -7.08 -10.01 25.57
CA GLU A 200 -7.98 -8.86 25.51
C GLU A 200 -7.93 -8.19 24.14
N ASP A 201 -9.03 -7.53 23.76
CA ASP A 201 -9.13 -6.78 22.53
C ASP A 201 -8.05 -5.69 22.43
N MET A 202 -7.52 -5.52 21.24
CA MET A 202 -6.48 -4.54 20.94
C MET A 202 -6.91 -3.58 19.82
N SER A 203 -6.73 -2.28 20.05
CA SER A 203 -6.98 -1.27 19.00
C SER A 203 -5.76 -1.15 18.08
N VAL A 204 -5.99 -1.20 16.77
CA VAL A 204 -4.97 -1.05 15.72
C VAL A 204 -5.38 0.04 14.73
N THR A 205 -4.41 0.82 14.26
CA THR A 205 -4.67 1.93 13.34
C THR A 205 -3.79 1.78 12.09
N VAL A 206 -4.38 1.94 10.91
CA VAL A 206 -3.66 1.85 9.64
C VAL A 206 -2.81 3.10 9.44
N GLY A 207 -1.50 2.92 9.35
CA GLY A 207 -0.54 3.98 9.10
C GLY A 207 -0.37 4.29 7.62
N SER A 208 0.37 5.36 7.32
CA SER A 208 0.77 5.74 5.97
C SER A 208 2.06 5.06 5.50
N VAL A 209 2.70 4.28 6.36
CA VAL A 209 3.87 3.45 6.09
C VAL A 209 3.71 2.10 6.81
N VAL A 210 4.32 1.05 6.27
CA VAL A 210 4.21 -0.32 6.81
C VAL A 210 4.66 -0.41 8.27
N SER A 211 5.73 0.30 8.65
CA SER A 211 6.23 0.29 10.05
C SER A 211 5.21 0.79 11.08
N ASP A 212 4.30 1.67 10.67
CA ASP A 212 3.27 2.25 11.56
C ASP A 212 1.98 1.41 11.59
N SER A 213 1.96 0.33 10.79
CA SER A 213 0.83 -0.60 10.63
C SER A 213 1.19 -2.03 11.05
N ALA A 214 2.21 -2.22 11.88
CA ALA A 214 2.62 -3.52 12.39
C ALA A 214 2.30 -3.63 13.89
N PHE A 215 1.47 -4.60 14.25
CA PHE A 215 0.99 -4.80 15.62
C PHE A 215 1.14 -6.26 16.05
N SER A 216 1.41 -6.47 17.35
CA SER A 216 1.49 -7.80 17.93
C SER A 216 0.54 -7.90 19.11
N MET A 217 -0.39 -8.87 19.06
CA MET A 217 -1.25 -9.22 20.18
C MET A 217 -0.56 -10.33 20.98
N GLU A 218 -0.32 -10.07 22.27
CA GLU A 218 0.36 -11.00 23.15
C GLU A 218 -0.63 -11.99 23.78
N ASP A 219 -0.25 -13.26 23.81
CA ASP A 219 -0.93 -14.33 24.56
C ASP A 219 -0.15 -14.77 25.76
N GLU A 220 -0.89 -15.24 26.75
CA GLU A 220 -0.35 -15.83 27.97
C GLU A 220 -0.69 -17.32 28.07
N GLU A 221 0.35 -18.15 28.26
CA GLU A 221 0.15 -19.59 28.54
C GLU A 221 -0.56 -19.80 29.85
N ILE A 222 -1.45 -20.80 29.91
CA ILE A 222 -2.12 -21.20 31.15
C ILE A 222 -1.10 -21.82 32.10
N PRO A 223 -0.91 -21.25 33.32
CA PRO A 223 0.03 -21.80 34.28
C PRO A 223 -0.31 -23.22 34.70
N ILE A 224 0.69 -24.07 34.72
CA ILE A 224 0.57 -25.43 35.26
C ILE A 224 1.26 -25.50 36.60
N LEU A 225 0.52 -25.92 37.61
CA LEU A 225 1.06 -26.14 38.95
C LEU A 225 0.95 -27.61 39.31
N HIS A 226 1.98 -28.12 39.92
CA HIS A 226 1.99 -29.45 40.55
C HIS A 226 2.55 -29.34 41.95
N THR A 227 1.86 -29.92 42.94
CA THR A 227 2.32 -29.92 44.32
C THR A 227 2.55 -31.35 44.82
N THR A 228 3.53 -31.52 45.67
CA THR A 228 3.84 -32.80 46.31
C THR A 228 4.06 -32.58 47.81
N ALA A 229 3.05 -32.90 48.60
CA ALA A 229 3.09 -32.77 50.03
C ALA A 229 3.65 -34.05 50.70
N THR A 230 4.54 -33.87 51.62
CA THR A 230 5.14 -34.99 52.40
C THR A 230 5.23 -34.63 53.88
N VAL A 231 5.22 -35.65 54.73
CA VAL A 231 5.55 -35.59 56.18
C VAL A 231 6.77 -36.42 56.35
N ASN A 232 7.93 -35.84 56.82
CA ASN A 232 9.21 -36.50 56.93
C ASN A 232 9.66 -37.28 55.67
N GLY A 233 9.28 -36.77 54.44
CA GLY A 233 9.62 -37.42 53.21
C GLY A 233 8.63 -38.49 52.70
N GLU A 234 7.62 -38.84 53.51
CA GLU A 234 6.63 -39.87 53.19
C GLU A 234 5.26 -39.22 52.84
N HIS A 235 4.54 -39.82 51.90
CA HIS A 235 3.20 -39.35 51.51
C HIS A 235 2.09 -39.75 52.48
N ILE A 236 2.37 -40.67 53.39
CA ILE A 236 1.46 -41.18 54.44
C ILE A 236 2.15 -41.04 55.79
N ALA A 237 1.49 -40.39 56.75
CA ALA A 237 1.96 -40.26 58.08
C ALA A 237 0.89 -40.71 59.08
N LYS A 238 1.35 -41.27 60.26
CA LYS A 238 0.43 -41.55 61.37
C LYS A 238 0.01 -40.23 62.02
N ALA A 239 -1.27 -40.05 62.32
CA ALA A 239 -1.76 -38.94 63.11
C ALA A 239 -1.09 -38.98 64.51
N ALA A 240 -0.18 -38.06 64.81
CA ALA A 240 0.51 -37.94 66.07
C ALA A 240 0.98 -36.52 66.34
N GLY A 241 0.41 -35.82 67.30
CA GLY A 241 0.85 -34.50 67.74
C GLY A 241 0.96 -33.50 66.63
N THR A 242 1.92 -32.56 66.77
CA THR A 242 2.23 -31.59 65.73
C THR A 242 3.13 -32.18 64.64
N GLN A 243 2.77 -32.12 63.39
CA GLN A 243 3.57 -32.60 62.26
C GLN A 243 3.97 -31.42 61.37
N THR A 244 5.15 -31.52 60.77
CA THR A 244 5.59 -30.58 59.75
C THR A 244 5.32 -31.19 58.37
N ILE A 245 4.51 -30.49 57.57
CA ILE A 245 4.25 -30.85 56.19
C ILE A 245 5.16 -30.00 55.32
N SER A 246 5.91 -30.66 54.43
CA SER A 246 6.63 -30.00 53.34
C SER A 246 5.84 -30.20 52.07
N ASP A 247 5.50 -29.12 51.42
CA ASP A 247 4.86 -29.15 50.12
C ASP A 247 5.79 -28.50 49.09
N VAL A 248 6.18 -29.27 48.08
CA VAL A 248 7.02 -28.81 46.98
C VAL A 248 6.10 -28.44 45.86
N VAL A 249 6.12 -27.16 45.48
CA VAL A 249 5.36 -26.65 44.34
C VAL A 249 6.29 -26.58 43.14
N SER A 250 5.98 -27.32 42.09
CA SER A 250 6.59 -27.18 40.77
C SER A 250 5.63 -26.49 39.83
N TYR A 251 6.16 -25.70 38.90
CA TYR A 251 5.35 -24.93 38.01
C TYR A 251 5.96 -24.89 36.60
N LYS A 252 5.08 -24.60 35.59
CA LYS A 252 5.44 -24.26 34.21
C LYS A 252 4.63 -23.04 33.78
N HIS A 253 5.09 -22.36 32.75
CA HIS A 253 4.40 -21.28 32.05
C HIS A 253 4.10 -20.05 32.95
N LEU A 254 4.92 -19.78 33.96
CA LEU A 254 4.86 -18.52 34.68
C LEU A 254 5.75 -17.48 34.01
N ILE A 255 5.24 -16.28 33.89
CA ILE A 255 5.97 -15.15 33.27
C ILE A 255 6.94 -14.58 34.33
N PRO A 256 8.25 -14.45 34.04
CA PRO A 256 9.20 -13.86 34.96
C PRO A 256 8.82 -12.41 35.34
N GLY A 257 8.80 -12.14 36.65
CA GLY A 257 8.46 -10.83 37.21
C GLY A 257 6.96 -10.56 37.40
N LYS A 258 6.07 -11.44 36.90
CA LYS A 258 4.64 -11.39 37.21
C LYS A 258 4.37 -12.01 38.59
N GLU A 259 3.49 -11.40 39.38
CA GLU A 259 3.10 -11.88 40.70
C GLU A 259 1.96 -12.91 40.59
N TYR A 260 2.11 -14.05 41.24
CA TYR A 260 1.14 -15.15 41.29
C TYR A 260 0.83 -15.53 42.74
N THR A 261 -0.41 -15.86 43.03
CA THR A 261 -0.82 -16.34 44.35
C THR A 261 -1.13 -17.83 44.28
N VAL A 262 -0.44 -18.62 45.10
CA VAL A 262 -0.72 -20.05 45.25
C VAL A 262 -1.47 -20.27 46.56
N THR A 263 -2.62 -20.91 46.51
CA THR A 263 -3.41 -21.23 47.71
C THR A 263 -3.50 -22.73 47.86
N GLY A 264 -3.08 -23.22 49.01
CA GLY A 264 -3.20 -24.62 49.42
C GLY A 264 -4.28 -24.80 50.50
N LYS A 265 -5.04 -25.90 50.43
CA LYS A 265 -5.99 -26.30 51.44
C LYS A 265 -5.73 -27.76 51.84
N LEU A 266 -5.55 -27.99 53.14
CA LEU A 266 -5.51 -29.34 53.68
C LEU A 266 -6.92 -29.94 53.61
N MET A 267 -7.03 -31.12 53.02
CA MET A 267 -8.29 -31.87 52.94
C MET A 267 -8.26 -33.04 53.90
N ASP A 268 -9.40 -33.34 54.56
CA ASP A 268 -9.57 -34.48 55.47
C ASP A 268 -9.62 -35.81 54.70
#